data_1e58114f61aaa1a1b4d975ed678b1350
#
_entry.id   1e58114f61aaa1a1b4d975ed678b1350
#
_cell.length_a   1.000
_cell.length_b   1.000
_cell.length_c   1.000
_cell.angle_alpha   90.00
_cell.angle_beta   90.00
_cell.angle_gamma   90.00
#
_symmetry.space_group_name_H-M   'P 1'
#
loop_
_entity.id
_entity.type
_entity.pdbx_description
1 polymer ?
#
loop_
_entity_poly.entity_id
_entity_poly.type
_entity_poly.pdbx_seq_one_letter_code
_entity_poly.pdbx_strand_id
1 'polypeptide(L)'
;MKTKPEDNMEFHTYRGYELLRQEKFHLSPSMEDYLEMIYRTCKKQGYIRVTNLAQLLNVQASSATKTVQKLTEMGLLAYEKYGIIQLTEEGKKIGDFLLKRHQIVETFLKNIGVKDNILRQTEMIEHHLTAGTVKNIDILNKFFEKYPEIHKLFFEFQKH
;
A
#
# COMPACT_ATOMS: atom_id res chain seq x y z
N MET A 1 -4.49 -15.96 30.01
CA MET A 1 -3.38 -15.59 29.14
C MET A 1 -3.68 -14.20 28.56
N LYS A 2 -2.97 -13.17 29.01
CA LYS A 2 -3.24 -11.78 28.61
C LYS A 2 -2.67 -11.55 27.19
N THR A 3 -3.53 -11.43 26.21
CA THR A 3 -3.17 -11.00 24.84
C THR A 3 -2.59 -9.58 24.88
N LYS A 4 -1.40 -9.40 24.31
CA LYS A 4 -0.73 -8.10 24.26
C LYS A 4 -1.55 -7.09 23.43
N PRO A 5 -1.58 -5.80 23.82
CA PRO A 5 -2.37 -4.77 23.12
C PRO A 5 -1.96 -4.53 21.65
N GLU A 6 -0.74 -4.93 21.23
CA GLU A 6 -0.20 -4.75 19.88
C GLU A 6 -0.85 -5.66 18.83
N ASP A 7 -1.28 -6.89 19.22
CA ASP A 7 -1.95 -7.82 18.29
C ASP A 7 -3.34 -7.34 17.85
N ASN A 8 -3.99 -6.52 18.70
CA ASN A 8 -5.35 -6.05 18.43
C ASN A 8 -5.39 -4.87 17.45
N MET A 9 -4.32 -4.08 17.37
CA MET A 9 -4.25 -2.89 16.50
C MET A 9 -3.95 -3.26 15.05
N GLU A 10 -3.07 -4.24 14.79
CA GLU A 10 -2.83 -4.79 13.44
C GLU A 10 -4.08 -5.48 12.87
N PHE A 11 -4.76 -6.29 13.67
CA PHE A 11 -5.99 -6.98 13.28
C PHE A 11 -7.11 -5.99 12.89
N HIS A 12 -7.27 -4.89 13.63
CA HIS A 12 -8.24 -3.85 13.31
C HIS A 12 -7.93 -3.11 12.02
N THR A 13 -6.66 -2.90 11.69
CA THR A 13 -6.26 -2.22 10.44
C THR A 13 -6.57 -3.08 9.22
N TYR A 14 -6.25 -4.37 9.23
CA TYR A 14 -6.56 -5.30 8.15
C TYR A 14 -8.06 -5.51 7.98
N ARG A 15 -8.80 -5.69 9.07
CA ARG A 15 -10.26 -5.85 9.04
C ARG A 15 -10.97 -4.56 8.63
N GLY A 16 -10.50 -3.41 9.09
CA GLY A 16 -11.03 -2.12 8.70
C GLY A 16 -10.90 -1.87 7.19
N TYR A 17 -9.76 -2.23 6.60
CA TYR A 17 -9.55 -2.11 5.16
C TYR A 17 -10.44 -3.07 4.35
N GLU A 18 -10.57 -4.31 4.78
CA GLU A 18 -11.42 -5.30 4.11
C GLU A 18 -12.89 -4.86 4.11
N LEU A 19 -13.37 -4.31 5.21
CA LEU A 19 -14.71 -3.72 5.32
C LEU A 19 -14.87 -2.48 4.44
N LEU A 20 -13.87 -1.60 4.39
CA LEU A 20 -13.88 -0.40 3.55
C LEU A 20 -13.83 -0.76 2.06
N ARG A 21 -13.09 -1.79 1.69
CA ARG A 21 -13.00 -2.27 0.30
C ARG A 21 -14.29 -2.95 -0.16
N GLN A 22 -14.93 -3.73 0.71
CA GLN A 22 -16.14 -4.51 0.36
C GLN A 22 -17.42 -3.68 0.36
N GLU A 23 -17.54 -2.69 1.25
CA GLU A 23 -18.82 -2.02 1.47
C GLU A 23 -18.90 -0.57 0.95
N LYS A 24 -17.79 0.15 0.85
CA LYS A 24 -17.81 1.60 0.67
C LYS A 24 -16.99 2.17 -0.49
N PHE A 25 -15.87 1.58 -0.83
CA PHE A 25 -14.95 2.15 -1.81
C PHE A 25 -14.46 1.10 -2.80
N HIS A 26 -15.01 1.12 -4.02
CA HIS A 26 -14.46 0.36 -5.14
C HIS A 26 -13.33 1.16 -5.79
N LEU A 27 -12.14 1.12 -5.19
CA LEU A 27 -10.95 1.71 -5.79
C LEU A 27 -10.46 0.82 -6.93
N SER A 28 -10.25 1.42 -8.11
CA SER A 28 -9.51 0.76 -9.18
C SER A 28 -8.02 0.68 -8.82
N PRO A 29 -7.23 -0.24 -9.41
CA PRO A 29 -5.77 -0.27 -9.23
C PRO A 29 -5.12 1.09 -9.40
N SER A 30 -5.47 1.83 -10.44
CA SER A 30 -4.95 3.18 -10.66
C SER A 30 -5.30 4.15 -9.53
N MET A 31 -6.51 4.09 -8.97
CA MET A 31 -6.89 4.95 -7.84
C MET A 31 -6.12 4.56 -6.55
N GLU A 32 -5.82 3.29 -6.37
CA GLU A 32 -4.98 2.82 -5.27
C GLU A 32 -3.56 3.38 -5.40
N ASP A 33 -2.95 3.36 -6.60
CA ASP A 33 -1.64 3.94 -6.87
C ASP A 33 -1.60 5.45 -6.56
N TYR A 34 -2.62 6.18 -6.98
CA TYR A 34 -2.75 7.60 -6.67
C TYR A 34 -2.81 7.86 -5.17
N LEU A 35 -3.68 7.13 -4.46
CA LEU A 35 -3.86 7.31 -3.02
C LEU A 35 -2.59 6.95 -2.24
N GLU A 36 -1.90 5.89 -2.64
CA GLU A 36 -0.63 5.48 -2.05
C GLU A 36 0.45 6.55 -2.25
N MET A 37 0.61 7.08 -3.47
CA MET A 37 1.58 8.14 -3.77
C MET A 37 1.28 9.42 -3.00
N ILE A 38 0.01 9.81 -2.92
CA ILE A 38 -0.44 10.95 -2.12
C ILE A 38 -0.10 10.72 -0.65
N TYR A 39 -0.37 9.53 -0.12
CA TYR A 39 -0.06 9.19 1.26
C TYR A 39 1.45 9.27 1.56
N ARG A 40 2.29 8.67 0.72
CA ARG A 40 3.76 8.74 0.84
C ARG A 40 4.26 10.16 0.92
N THR A 41 3.72 11.04 0.07
CA THR A 41 4.15 12.43 -0.01
C THR A 41 3.62 13.25 1.15
N CYS A 42 2.33 13.13 1.46
CA CYS A 42 1.70 13.86 2.57
C CYS A 42 2.27 13.48 3.94
N LYS A 43 2.70 12.22 4.12
CA LYS A 43 3.39 11.79 5.35
C LYS A 43 4.68 12.56 5.61
N LYS A 44 5.35 13.05 4.57
CA LYS A 44 6.61 13.79 4.68
C LYS A 44 6.40 15.30 4.81
N GLN A 45 5.45 15.86 4.06
CA GLN A 45 5.30 17.33 3.93
C GLN A 45 3.86 17.84 4.16
N GLY A 46 2.92 16.98 4.50
CA GLY A 46 1.55 17.34 4.85
C GLY A 46 0.59 17.51 3.67
N TYR A 47 1.08 17.77 2.48
CA TYR A 47 0.28 17.98 1.27
C TYR A 47 1.06 17.61 -0.01
N ILE A 48 0.35 17.53 -1.12
CA ILE A 48 0.95 17.42 -2.45
C ILE A 48 0.18 18.29 -3.44
N ARG A 49 0.87 18.84 -4.45
CA ARG A 49 0.22 19.52 -5.59
C ARG A 49 -0.10 18.53 -6.69
N VAL A 50 -1.25 18.73 -7.36
CA VAL A 50 -1.68 17.85 -8.46
C VAL A 50 -0.65 17.76 -9.59
N THR A 51 0.09 18.83 -9.87
CA THR A 51 1.16 18.84 -10.86
C THR A 51 2.33 17.96 -10.47
N ASN A 52 2.73 17.98 -9.19
CA ASN A 52 3.79 17.12 -8.66
C ASN A 52 3.34 15.64 -8.63
N LEU A 53 2.08 15.40 -8.27
CA LEU A 53 1.50 14.05 -8.30
C LEU A 53 1.52 13.47 -9.71
N ALA A 54 1.12 14.26 -10.71
CA ALA A 54 1.15 13.87 -12.12
C ALA A 54 2.57 13.52 -12.60
N GLN A 55 3.57 14.28 -12.19
CA GLN A 55 4.98 14.00 -12.49
C GLN A 55 5.45 12.68 -11.83
N LEU A 56 5.16 12.49 -10.54
CA LEU A 56 5.54 11.27 -9.80
C LEU A 56 4.92 10.01 -10.39
N LEU A 57 3.68 10.09 -10.88
CA LEU A 57 2.95 8.96 -11.48
C LEU A 57 3.19 8.86 -13.00
N ASN A 58 3.96 9.79 -13.59
CA ASN A 58 4.21 9.84 -15.03
C ASN A 58 2.91 9.87 -15.87
N VAL A 59 1.97 10.72 -15.47
CA VAL A 59 0.67 10.92 -16.14
C VAL A 59 0.45 12.39 -16.48
N GLN A 60 -0.53 12.67 -17.36
CA GLN A 60 -0.91 14.03 -17.66
C GLN A 60 -1.66 14.69 -16.48
N ALA A 61 -1.44 15.99 -16.27
CA ALA A 61 -2.08 16.74 -15.18
C ALA A 61 -3.62 16.69 -15.25
N SER A 62 -4.21 16.66 -16.44
CA SER A 62 -5.66 16.53 -16.62
C SER A 62 -6.20 15.19 -16.15
N SER A 63 -5.45 14.09 -16.37
CA SER A 63 -5.79 12.77 -15.87
C SER A 63 -5.66 12.69 -14.34
N ALA A 64 -4.59 13.26 -13.81
CA ALA A 64 -4.39 13.36 -12.36
C ALA A 64 -5.53 14.12 -11.69
N THR A 65 -5.92 15.28 -12.22
CA THR A 65 -7.03 16.08 -11.70
C THR A 65 -8.34 15.28 -11.64
N LYS A 66 -8.68 14.55 -12.70
CA LYS A 66 -9.91 13.72 -12.73
C LYS A 66 -9.90 12.63 -11.65
N THR A 67 -8.78 11.95 -11.45
CA THR A 67 -8.67 10.91 -10.43
C THR A 67 -8.72 11.51 -9.03
N VAL A 68 -8.04 12.64 -8.80
CA VAL A 68 -8.10 13.37 -7.53
C VAL A 68 -9.53 13.83 -7.20
N GLN A 69 -10.27 14.34 -8.20
CA GLN A 69 -11.67 14.72 -8.01
C GLN A 69 -12.53 13.52 -7.57
N LYS A 70 -12.38 12.36 -8.23
CA LYS A 70 -13.10 11.14 -7.83
C LYS A 70 -12.76 10.70 -6.40
N LEU A 71 -11.50 10.70 -6.02
CA LEU A 71 -11.07 10.38 -4.67
C LEU A 71 -11.59 11.39 -3.63
N THR A 72 -11.73 12.65 -4.02
CA THR A 72 -12.33 13.70 -3.20
C THR A 72 -13.84 13.48 -3.02
N GLU A 73 -14.56 13.15 -4.08
CA GLU A 73 -15.99 12.79 -4.03
C GLU A 73 -16.24 11.56 -3.14
N MET A 74 -15.29 10.63 -3.10
CA MET A 74 -15.32 9.47 -2.20
C MET A 74 -14.98 9.81 -0.74
N GLY A 75 -14.61 11.06 -0.44
CA GLY A 75 -14.25 11.50 0.91
C GLY A 75 -12.87 11.07 1.39
N LEU A 76 -11.99 10.66 0.49
CA LEU A 76 -10.62 10.23 0.81
C LEU A 76 -9.60 11.37 0.76
N LEU A 77 -9.88 12.40 -0.01
CA LEU A 77 -9.04 13.57 -0.19
C LEU A 77 -9.82 14.85 0.09
N ALA A 78 -9.10 15.89 0.51
CA ALA A 78 -9.49 17.29 0.43
C ALA A 78 -8.69 17.94 -0.70
N TYR A 79 -9.39 18.50 -1.69
CA TYR A 79 -8.78 19.14 -2.86
C TYR A 79 -9.11 20.62 -2.84
N GLU A 80 -8.10 21.45 -2.59
CA GLU A 80 -8.23 22.88 -2.41
C GLU A 80 -7.83 23.67 -3.64
N LYS A 81 -8.08 25.00 -3.59
CA LYS A 81 -7.61 25.94 -4.61
C LYS A 81 -6.11 25.77 -4.83
N TYR A 82 -5.65 26.11 -6.06
CA TYR A 82 -4.26 26.00 -6.50
C TYR A 82 -3.70 24.56 -6.56
N GLY A 83 -4.57 23.56 -6.65
CA GLY A 83 -4.18 22.18 -6.85
C GLY A 83 -3.55 21.52 -5.63
N ILE A 84 -3.82 22.02 -4.43
CA ILE A 84 -3.35 21.43 -3.17
C ILE A 84 -4.25 20.26 -2.77
N ILE A 85 -3.62 19.12 -2.51
CA ILE A 85 -4.27 17.87 -2.11
C ILE A 85 -3.81 17.53 -0.69
N GLN A 86 -4.76 17.24 0.18
CA GLN A 86 -4.53 16.70 1.51
C GLN A 86 -5.35 15.42 1.71
N LEU A 87 -4.94 14.59 2.66
CA LEU A 87 -5.68 13.38 3.02
C LEU A 87 -6.70 13.67 4.10
N THR A 88 -7.88 13.12 3.95
CA THR A 88 -8.83 12.97 5.06
C THR A 88 -8.36 11.89 6.03
N GLU A 89 -8.98 11.76 7.20
CA GLU A 89 -8.65 10.66 8.13
C GLU A 89 -8.91 9.28 7.51
N GLU A 90 -9.97 9.12 6.71
CA GLU A 90 -10.23 7.89 5.97
C GLU A 90 -9.17 7.65 4.88
N GLY A 91 -8.79 8.69 4.14
CA GLY A 91 -7.71 8.62 3.15
C GLY A 91 -6.37 8.23 3.75
N LYS A 92 -6.05 8.71 4.96
CA LYS A 92 -4.84 8.31 5.69
C LYS A 92 -4.84 6.82 6.06
N LYS A 93 -5.97 6.30 6.56
CA LYS A 93 -6.10 4.88 6.92
C LYS A 93 -5.90 3.96 5.72
N ILE A 94 -6.56 4.28 4.60
CA ILE A 94 -6.44 3.47 3.38
C ILE A 94 -5.03 3.62 2.78
N GLY A 95 -4.50 4.84 2.71
CA GLY A 95 -3.16 5.09 2.20
C GLY A 95 -2.06 4.38 3.00
N ASP A 96 -2.18 4.34 4.34
CA ASP A 96 -1.27 3.58 5.20
C ASP A 96 -1.32 2.08 4.90
N PHE A 97 -2.52 1.53 4.73
CA PHE A 97 -2.69 0.13 4.35
C PHE A 97 -2.06 -0.16 2.98
N LEU A 98 -2.31 0.68 1.97
CA LEU A 98 -1.78 0.49 0.62
C LEU A 98 -0.25 0.50 0.63
N LEU A 99 0.36 1.44 1.34
CA LEU A 99 1.81 1.52 1.48
C LEU A 99 2.38 0.28 2.18
N LYS A 100 1.76 -0.18 3.27
CA LYS A 100 2.16 -1.40 3.98
C LYS A 100 2.04 -2.63 3.09
N ARG A 101 0.93 -2.77 2.35
CA ARG A 101 0.72 -3.86 1.39
C ARG A 101 1.86 -3.91 0.37
N HIS A 102 2.20 -2.77 -0.22
CA HIS A 102 3.31 -2.65 -1.16
C HIS A 102 4.62 -3.14 -0.55
N GLN A 103 4.98 -2.65 0.64
CA GLN A 103 6.20 -3.04 1.34
C GLN A 103 6.25 -4.54 1.69
N ILE A 104 5.12 -5.11 2.12
CA ILE A 104 5.01 -6.53 2.44
C ILE A 104 5.22 -7.40 1.20
N VAL A 105 4.59 -7.07 0.08
CA VAL A 105 4.72 -7.82 -1.18
C VAL A 105 6.13 -7.67 -1.76
N GLU A 106 6.68 -6.47 -1.76
CA GLU A 106 8.07 -6.22 -2.20
C GLU A 106 9.07 -7.02 -1.37
N THR A 107 8.93 -7.03 -0.05
CA THR A 107 9.78 -7.80 0.86
C THR A 107 9.65 -9.30 0.60
N PHE A 108 8.44 -9.79 0.39
CA PHE A 108 8.20 -11.19 0.06
C PHE A 108 8.91 -11.60 -1.23
N LEU A 109 8.80 -10.80 -2.28
CA LEU A 109 9.47 -11.09 -3.55
C LEU A 109 11.01 -11.15 -3.38
N LYS A 110 11.57 -10.24 -2.60
CA LYS A 110 13.01 -10.26 -2.23
C LYS A 110 13.36 -11.52 -1.45
N ASN A 111 12.55 -11.90 -0.48
CA ASN A 111 12.75 -13.05 0.39
C ASN A 111 12.71 -14.38 -0.37
N ILE A 112 11.94 -14.46 -1.44
CA ILE A 112 11.91 -15.66 -2.30
C ILE A 112 12.93 -15.63 -3.45
N GLY A 113 13.79 -14.61 -3.50
CA GLY A 113 14.92 -14.54 -4.43
C GLY A 113 14.64 -13.84 -5.76
N VAL A 114 13.51 -13.14 -5.89
CA VAL A 114 13.25 -12.29 -7.07
C VAL A 114 14.24 -11.11 -7.07
N LYS A 115 14.93 -10.90 -8.20
CA LYS A 115 15.94 -9.83 -8.36
C LYS A 115 15.54 -8.82 -9.41
N ASP A 116 14.89 -9.28 -10.47
CA ASP A 116 14.60 -8.45 -11.63
C ASP A 116 13.22 -7.81 -11.55
N ASN A 117 13.15 -6.51 -11.86
CA ASN A 117 11.89 -5.76 -11.95
C ASN A 117 10.97 -5.89 -10.73
N ILE A 118 11.55 -5.97 -9.52
CA ILE A 118 10.80 -6.19 -8.26
C ILE A 118 9.64 -5.19 -8.12
N LEU A 119 9.89 -3.90 -8.36
CA LEU A 119 8.86 -2.86 -8.27
C LEU A 119 7.66 -3.18 -9.18
N ARG A 120 7.94 -3.46 -10.46
CA ARG A 120 6.89 -3.79 -11.43
C ARG A 120 6.11 -5.05 -11.04
N GLN A 121 6.81 -6.08 -10.57
CA GLN A 121 6.17 -7.32 -10.14
C GLN A 121 5.30 -7.09 -8.88
N THR A 122 5.77 -6.27 -7.94
CA THR A 122 5.00 -5.87 -6.76
C THR A 122 3.70 -5.20 -7.18
N GLU A 123 3.77 -4.19 -8.04
CA GLU A 123 2.60 -3.46 -8.55
C GLU A 123 1.59 -4.38 -9.26
N MET A 124 2.07 -5.33 -10.06
CA MET A 124 1.19 -6.27 -10.75
C MET A 124 0.45 -7.23 -9.80
N ILE A 125 1.04 -7.59 -8.68
CA ILE A 125 0.51 -8.59 -7.76
C ILE A 125 -0.38 -7.94 -6.69
N GLU A 126 0.04 -6.85 -6.09
CA GLU A 126 -0.53 -6.29 -4.88
C GLU A 126 -2.02 -5.93 -4.99
N HIS A 127 -2.46 -5.45 -6.15
CA HIS A 127 -3.86 -5.06 -6.38
C HIS A 127 -4.84 -6.24 -6.40
N HIS A 128 -4.35 -7.46 -6.57
CA HIS A 128 -5.15 -8.68 -6.67
C HIS A 128 -5.14 -9.52 -5.39
N LEU A 129 -4.34 -9.12 -4.39
CA LEU A 129 -4.26 -9.84 -3.13
C LEU A 129 -5.37 -9.41 -2.17
N THR A 130 -5.99 -10.39 -1.50
CA THR A 130 -6.89 -10.10 -0.38
C THR A 130 -6.09 -9.68 0.86
N ALA A 131 -6.73 -8.98 1.79
CA ALA A 131 -6.10 -8.60 3.06
C ALA A 131 -5.59 -9.82 3.85
N GLY A 132 -6.33 -10.93 3.82
CA GLY A 132 -5.92 -12.20 4.45
C GLY A 132 -4.65 -12.77 3.82
N THR A 133 -4.53 -12.73 2.49
CA THR A 133 -3.31 -13.17 1.79
C THR A 133 -2.12 -12.28 2.15
N VAL A 134 -2.29 -10.96 2.16
CA VAL A 134 -1.24 -10.01 2.55
C VAL A 134 -0.76 -10.28 3.98
N LYS A 135 -1.69 -10.53 4.91
CA LYS A 135 -1.35 -10.91 6.29
C LYS A 135 -0.49 -12.18 6.37
N ASN A 136 -0.84 -13.22 5.61
CA ASN A 136 -0.06 -14.46 5.60
C ASN A 136 1.33 -14.27 4.97
N ILE A 137 1.45 -13.43 3.96
CA ILE A 137 2.74 -13.04 3.37
C ILE A 137 3.60 -12.30 4.41
N ASP A 138 3.01 -11.38 5.17
CA ASP A 138 3.71 -10.66 6.24
C ASP A 138 4.21 -11.60 7.35
N ILE A 139 3.40 -12.60 7.73
CA ILE A 139 3.81 -13.64 8.68
C ILE A 139 5.02 -14.42 8.15
N LEU A 140 5.05 -14.77 6.86
CA LEU A 140 6.19 -15.45 6.25
C LEU A 140 7.44 -14.56 6.22
N ASN A 141 7.30 -13.27 5.89
CA ASN A 141 8.41 -12.32 5.96
C ASN A 141 9.01 -12.25 7.37
N LYS A 142 8.16 -12.10 8.37
CA LYS A 142 8.56 -12.08 9.81
C LYS A 142 9.20 -13.39 10.25
N PHE A 143 8.75 -14.52 9.70
CA PHE A 143 9.38 -15.82 9.97
C PHE A 143 10.80 -15.88 9.46
N PHE A 144 11.07 -15.47 8.22
CA PHE A 144 12.42 -15.41 7.69
C PHE A 144 13.32 -14.42 8.42
N GLU A 145 12.78 -13.27 8.85
CA GLU A 145 13.51 -12.31 9.66
C GLU A 145 13.90 -12.91 11.03
N LYS A 146 12.99 -13.64 11.65
CA LYS A 146 13.23 -14.28 12.95
C LYS A 146 14.18 -15.48 12.88
N TYR A 147 14.21 -16.18 11.76
CA TYR A 147 14.99 -17.41 11.55
C TYR A 147 15.87 -17.29 10.30
N PRO A 148 16.91 -16.45 10.33
CA PRO A 148 17.77 -16.19 9.17
C PRO A 148 18.51 -17.44 8.67
N GLU A 149 18.79 -18.41 9.55
CA GLU A 149 19.37 -19.71 9.19
C GLU A 149 18.45 -20.53 8.28
N ILE A 150 17.13 -20.48 8.50
CA ILE A 150 16.15 -21.16 7.66
C ILE A 150 16.04 -20.45 6.31
N HIS A 151 16.06 -19.10 6.31
CA HIS A 151 16.07 -18.32 5.08
C HIS A 151 17.33 -18.62 4.21
N LYS A 152 18.48 -18.81 4.85
CA LYS A 152 19.71 -19.21 4.17
C LYS A 152 19.57 -20.60 3.53
N LEU A 153 19.01 -21.57 4.26
CA LEU A 153 18.75 -22.92 3.72
C LEU A 153 17.82 -22.88 2.52
N PHE A 154 16.81 -22.03 2.52
CA PHE A 154 15.93 -21.82 1.38
C PHE A 154 16.72 -21.35 0.13
N PHE A 155 17.59 -20.36 0.28
CA PHE A 155 18.43 -19.91 -0.83
C PHE A 155 19.47 -20.94 -1.30
N GLU A 156 20.00 -21.77 -0.41
CA GLU A 156 20.87 -22.89 -0.78
C GLU A 156 20.13 -23.92 -1.61
N PHE A 157 18.89 -24.24 -1.22
CA PHE A 157 18.03 -25.16 -1.96
C PHE A 157 17.69 -24.66 -3.37
N GLN A 158 17.51 -23.36 -3.57
CA GLN A 158 17.24 -22.77 -4.90
C GLN A 158 18.40 -22.93 -5.91
N LYS A 159 19.62 -23.21 -5.45
CA LYS A 159 20.81 -23.35 -6.32
C LYS A 159 20.95 -24.74 -6.94
N HIS A 160 20.17 -25.69 -6.49
CA HIS A 160 20.11 -27.07 -6.98
C HIS A 160 18.88 -27.32 -7.84
#